data_cd521b6c196e414813e89ee9b2841b68
#
_entry.id   cd521b6c196e414813e89ee9b2841b68
#
_cell.length_a   1.000
_cell.length_b   1.000
_cell.length_c   1.000
_cell.angle_alpha   90.00
_cell.angle_beta   90.00
_cell.angle_gamma   90.00
#
_symmetry.space_group_name_H-M   'P 1'
#
loop_
_entity.id
_entity.type
_entity.pdbx_description
1 polymer ?
#
loop_
_entity_poly.entity_id
_entity_poly.type
_entity_poly.pdbx_seq_one_letter_code
_entity_poly.pdbx_strand_id
1 'polypeptide(L)'
;MPTYVMLSTLTPDGVQTIKSNPARIREVNKELEQLGVTVKAQWAVLGRYDFVNVIEAPDEKTVARASLELGSRGTARYESLAAIPIDDFIGAV
;
A
#
# COMPACT_ATOMS: atom_id res chain seq x y z
N MET A 1 -9.80 10.06 8.53
CA MET A 1 -9.78 8.61 8.27
C MET A 1 -8.50 8.00 8.84
N PRO A 2 -8.57 6.76 9.34
CA PRO A 2 -7.37 6.09 9.84
C PRO A 2 -6.25 6.00 8.80
N THR A 3 -5.03 6.03 9.30
CA THR A 3 -3.82 5.95 8.49
C THR A 3 -3.18 4.58 8.64
N TYR A 4 -2.66 4.07 7.56
CA TYR A 4 -1.94 2.79 7.52
C TYR A 4 -0.65 2.96 6.74
N VAL A 5 0.37 2.18 7.09
CA VAL A 5 1.58 2.06 6.30
C VAL A 5 1.49 0.74 5.55
N MET A 6 1.34 0.81 4.24
CA MET A 6 1.25 -0.37 3.38
C MET A 6 2.61 -0.58 2.71
N LEU A 7 3.22 -1.70 3.06
CA LEU A 7 4.51 -2.10 2.48
C LEU A 7 4.26 -3.13 1.40
N SER A 8 4.96 -3.03 0.30
CA SER A 8 4.79 -4.01 -0.78
C SER A 8 6.12 -4.56 -1.25
N THR A 9 6.07 -5.83 -1.64
CA THR A 9 7.22 -6.56 -2.19
C THR A 9 6.78 -7.14 -3.53
N LEU A 10 7.54 -6.83 -4.58
CA LEU A 10 7.24 -7.34 -5.91
C LEU A 10 7.64 -8.81 -6.01
N THR A 11 6.80 -9.59 -6.70
CA THR A 11 7.16 -10.92 -7.16
C THR A 11 8.04 -10.79 -8.41
N PRO A 12 8.66 -11.87 -8.90
CA PRO A 12 9.38 -11.80 -10.19
C PRO A 12 8.51 -11.26 -11.33
N ASP A 13 7.24 -11.66 -11.38
CA ASP A 13 6.30 -11.14 -12.38
C ASP A 13 6.07 -9.64 -12.20
N GLY A 14 5.96 -9.19 -10.96
CA GLY A 14 5.80 -7.77 -10.65
C GLY A 14 7.01 -6.94 -11.07
N VAL A 15 8.21 -7.47 -10.87
CA VAL A 15 9.45 -6.80 -11.31
C VAL A 15 9.42 -6.61 -12.82
N GLN A 16 9.05 -7.64 -13.58
CA GLN A 16 8.94 -7.54 -15.04
C GLN A 16 7.90 -6.50 -15.46
N THR A 17 6.75 -6.49 -14.81
CA THR A 17 5.69 -5.55 -15.11
C THR A 17 6.15 -4.11 -14.90
N ILE A 18 6.77 -3.81 -13.76
CA ILE A 18 7.22 -2.46 -13.43
C ILE A 18 8.37 -2.03 -14.35
N LYS A 19 9.28 -2.95 -14.65
CA LYS A 19 10.38 -2.66 -15.59
C LYS A 19 9.84 -2.28 -16.97
N SER A 20 8.84 -3.00 -17.45
CA SER A 20 8.25 -2.76 -18.77
C SER A 20 7.36 -1.52 -18.80
N ASN A 21 6.67 -1.23 -17.69
CA ASN A 21 5.72 -0.12 -17.61
C ASN A 21 5.71 0.47 -16.19
N PRO A 22 6.67 1.36 -15.88
CA PRO A 22 6.72 1.99 -14.54
C PRO A 22 5.45 2.76 -14.17
N ALA A 23 4.75 3.29 -15.17
CA ALA A 23 3.52 4.04 -14.93
C ALA A 23 2.39 3.17 -14.38
N ARG A 24 2.54 1.85 -14.38
CA ARG A 24 1.58 0.91 -13.78
C ARG A 24 1.35 1.24 -12.30
N ILE A 25 2.36 1.78 -11.61
CA ILE A 25 2.24 2.20 -10.21
C ILE A 25 1.10 3.22 -10.05
N ARG A 26 1.01 4.19 -10.95
CA ARG A 26 -0.04 5.21 -10.91
C ARG A 26 -1.42 4.63 -11.21
N GLU A 27 -1.49 3.66 -12.10
CA GLU A 27 -2.74 2.97 -12.42
C GLU A 27 -3.25 2.20 -11.20
N VAL A 28 -2.35 1.53 -10.48
CA VAL A 28 -2.70 0.82 -9.25
C VAL A 28 -3.19 1.79 -8.17
N ASN A 29 -2.57 2.97 -8.06
CA ASN A 29 -3.02 3.97 -7.12
C ASN A 29 -4.47 4.42 -7.40
N LYS A 30 -4.85 4.52 -8.66
CA LYS A 30 -6.23 4.83 -9.05
C LYS A 30 -7.20 3.69 -8.70
N GLU A 31 -6.76 2.46 -8.90
CA GLU A 31 -7.56 1.29 -8.52
C GLU A 31 -7.77 1.24 -7.01
N LEU A 32 -6.74 1.56 -6.23
CA LEU A 32 -6.84 1.65 -4.78
C LEU A 32 -7.89 2.69 -4.37
N GLU A 33 -7.91 3.83 -5.03
CA GLU A 33 -8.92 4.86 -4.77
C GLU A 33 -10.34 4.32 -4.97
N GLN A 34 -10.55 3.57 -6.04
CA GLN A 34 -11.85 2.94 -6.32
C GLN A 34 -12.23 1.92 -5.27
N LEU A 35 -11.25 1.31 -4.61
CA LEU A 35 -11.46 0.37 -3.52
C LEU A 35 -11.60 1.05 -2.15
N GLY A 36 -11.56 2.37 -2.10
CA GLY A 36 -11.73 3.14 -0.87
C GLY A 36 -10.43 3.46 -0.15
N VAL A 37 -9.29 3.27 -0.80
CA VAL A 37 -7.96 3.51 -0.23
C VAL A 37 -7.29 4.66 -0.95
N THR A 38 -6.91 5.71 -0.21
CA THR A 38 -6.23 6.87 -0.77
C THR A 38 -4.74 6.81 -0.44
N VAL A 39 -3.90 6.86 -1.47
CA VAL A 39 -2.44 6.92 -1.29
C VAL A 39 -2.05 8.37 -1.03
N LYS A 40 -1.56 8.65 0.18
CA LYS A 40 -1.16 9.99 0.60
C LYS A 40 0.31 10.28 0.30
N ALA A 41 1.16 9.27 0.39
CA ALA A 41 2.58 9.38 0.10
C ALA A 41 3.08 8.00 -0.31
N GLN A 42 4.10 7.99 -1.17
CA GLN A 42 4.58 6.74 -1.74
C GLN A 42 6.04 6.88 -2.11
N TRP A 43 6.86 5.88 -1.74
CA TRP A 43 8.27 5.85 -2.05
C TRP A 43 8.67 4.47 -2.56
N ALA A 44 9.56 4.43 -3.55
CA ALA A 44 10.32 3.23 -3.85
C ALA A 44 11.48 3.17 -2.87
N VAL A 45 11.72 2.00 -2.30
CA VAL A 45 12.76 1.82 -1.29
C VAL A 45 13.66 0.64 -1.68
N LEU A 46 14.83 0.59 -1.06
CA LEU A 46 15.78 -0.50 -1.25
C LEU A 46 15.76 -1.39 -0.01
N GLY A 47 15.92 -2.68 -0.22
CA GLY A 47 15.95 -3.64 0.88
C GLY A 47 14.85 -4.68 0.73
N ARG A 48 14.28 -5.07 1.87
CA ARG A 48 13.29 -6.15 1.92
C ARG A 48 11.96 -5.79 1.26
N TYR A 49 11.60 -4.52 1.28
CA TYR A 49 10.40 -4.01 0.63
C TYR A 49 10.78 -3.22 -0.60
N ASP A 50 9.88 -3.16 -1.58
CA ASP A 50 10.09 -2.38 -2.80
C ASP A 50 9.41 -1.02 -2.72
N PHE A 51 8.25 -0.95 -2.07
CA PHE A 51 7.51 0.31 -1.93
C PHE A 51 6.99 0.48 -0.51
N VAL A 52 7.00 1.73 -0.05
CA VAL A 52 6.37 2.16 1.20
C VAL A 52 5.28 3.14 0.83
N ASN A 53 4.05 2.84 1.26
CA ASN A 53 2.89 3.66 0.95
C ASN A 53 2.23 4.09 2.25
N VAL A 54 1.99 5.40 2.39
CA VAL A 54 1.15 5.91 3.48
C VAL A 54 -0.24 6.09 2.89
N ILE A 55 -1.21 5.38 3.45
CA ILE A 55 -2.57 5.33 2.94
C ILE A 55 -3.58 5.72 4.00
N GLU A 56 -4.74 6.19 3.55
CA GLU A 56 -5.91 6.40 4.38
C GLU A 56 -7.05 5.53 3.88
N ALA A 57 -7.79 4.96 4.80
CA ALA A 57 -8.94 4.13 4.49
C ALA A 57 -9.93 4.21 5.67
N PRO A 58 -11.24 3.92 5.44
CA PRO A 58 -12.23 4.00 6.51
C PRO A 58 -11.98 3.02 7.66
N ASP A 59 -11.49 1.82 7.34
CA ASP A 59 -11.31 0.74 8.32
C ASP A 59 -10.36 -0.33 7.81
N GLU A 60 -10.00 -1.27 8.67
CA GLU A 60 -9.10 -2.38 8.35
C GLU A 60 -9.70 -3.32 7.30
N LYS A 61 -11.01 -3.48 7.27
CA LYS A 61 -11.67 -4.35 6.29
C LYS A 61 -11.46 -3.85 4.88
N THR A 62 -11.50 -2.52 4.69
CA THR A 62 -11.24 -1.90 3.39
C THR A 62 -9.80 -2.15 2.97
N VAL A 63 -8.84 -1.99 3.88
CA VAL A 63 -7.42 -2.25 3.62
C VAL A 63 -7.20 -3.72 3.28
N ALA A 64 -7.79 -4.61 4.04
CA ALA A 64 -7.66 -6.06 3.81
C ALA A 64 -8.23 -6.45 2.44
N ARG A 65 -9.38 -5.91 2.07
CA ARG A 65 -10.00 -6.18 0.77
C ARG A 65 -9.12 -5.70 -0.38
N ALA A 66 -8.58 -4.47 -0.25
CA ALA A 66 -7.69 -3.91 -1.26
C ALA A 66 -6.41 -4.75 -1.41
N SER A 67 -5.83 -5.16 -0.28
CA SER A 67 -4.62 -6.00 -0.28
C SER A 67 -4.87 -7.35 -0.94
N LEU A 68 -6.02 -7.96 -0.66
CA LEU A 68 -6.39 -9.23 -1.25
C LEU A 68 -6.61 -9.10 -2.77
N GLU A 69 -7.32 -8.05 -3.17
CA GLU A 69 -7.58 -7.79 -4.59
C GLU A 69 -6.28 -7.61 -5.37
N LEU A 70 -5.39 -6.76 -4.87
CA LEU A 70 -4.12 -6.52 -5.54
C LEU A 70 -3.19 -7.73 -5.45
N GLY A 71 -3.15 -8.39 -4.29
CA GLY A 71 -2.30 -9.58 -4.09
C GLY A 71 -2.72 -10.76 -4.96
N SER A 72 -4.01 -10.87 -5.30
CA SER A 72 -4.52 -11.97 -6.12
C SER A 72 -4.00 -11.94 -7.55
N ARG A 73 -3.44 -10.82 -7.98
CA ARG A 73 -2.87 -10.69 -9.33
C ARG A 73 -1.49 -11.33 -9.46
N GLY A 74 -0.86 -11.69 -8.33
CA GLY A 74 0.42 -12.37 -8.32
C GLY A 74 1.64 -11.50 -8.63
N THR A 75 1.48 -10.16 -8.65
CA THR A 75 2.58 -9.24 -8.98
C THR A 75 3.23 -8.61 -7.74
N ALA A 76 2.53 -8.62 -6.61
CA ALA A 76 3.05 -8.03 -5.37
C ALA A 76 2.44 -8.71 -4.16
N ARG A 77 3.15 -8.60 -3.04
CA ARG A 77 2.68 -9.02 -1.72
C ARG A 77 2.61 -7.77 -0.86
N TYR A 78 1.60 -7.71 0.01
CA TYR A 78 1.30 -6.53 0.80
C TYR A 78 1.33 -6.83 2.29
N GLU A 79 1.88 -5.90 3.06
CA GLU A 79 1.88 -5.93 4.51
C GLU A 79 1.41 -4.56 4.97
N SER A 80 0.32 -4.50 5.73
CA SER A 80 -0.26 -3.24 6.15
C SER A 80 -0.20 -3.11 7.67
N LEU A 81 0.28 -1.96 8.12
CA LEU A 81 0.44 -1.64 9.53
C LEU A 81 -0.50 -0.50 9.88
N ALA A 82 -1.33 -0.69 10.91
CA ALA A 82 -2.12 0.41 11.44
C ALA A 82 -1.16 1.44 12.05
N ALA A 83 -1.32 2.70 11.66
CA ALA A 83 -0.45 3.77 12.12
C ALA A 83 -1.22 4.71 13.06
N ILE A 84 -0.63 5.00 14.19
CA ILE A 84 -1.17 5.95 15.17
C ILE A 84 -0.33 7.21 15.10
N PRO A 85 -0.93 8.39 14.78
CA PRO A 85 -0.18 9.63 14.82
C PRO A 85 0.51 9.79 16.18
N ILE A 86 1.75 10.27 16.18
CA ILE A 86 2.56 10.24 17.40
C ILE A 86 1.93 11.05 18.55
N ASP A 87 1.28 12.16 18.22
CA ASP A 87 0.63 12.97 19.24
C ASP A 87 -0.57 12.24 19.87
N ASP A 88 -1.30 11.47 19.07
CA ASP A 88 -2.40 10.64 19.58
C ASP A 88 -1.86 9.52 20.47
N PHE A 89 -0.74 8.94 20.10
CA PHE A 89 -0.08 7.91 20.90
C PHE A 89 0.37 8.49 22.25
N ILE A 90 1.00 9.66 22.23
CA ILE A 90 1.45 10.36 23.45
C ILE A 90 0.26 10.64 24.36
N GLY A 91 -0.86 11.09 23.80
CA GLY A 91 -2.07 11.37 24.56
C GLY A 91 -2.75 10.12 25.15
N ALA A 92 -2.45 8.92 24.61
CA ALA A 92 -3.06 7.67 25.06
C ALA A 92 -2.26 6.99 26.18
N VAL A 93 -1.03 7.41 26.44
CA VAL A 93 -0.16 6.81 27.49
C VAL A 93 0.10 7.83 28.64
#